data_83dfa1d3d4d1e933c91aea1aa68af725
#
_entry.id   83dfa1d3d4d1e933c91aea1aa68af725
#
_cell.length_a   1.000
_cell.length_b   1.000
_cell.length_c   1.000
_cell.angle_alpha   90.00
_cell.angle_beta   90.00
_cell.angle_gamma   90.00
#
_symmetry.space_group_name_H-M   'P 1'
#
loop_
_entity.id
_entity.type
_entity.pdbx_description
1 polymer ?
#
loop_
_entity_poly.entity_id
_entity_poly.type
_entity_poly.pdbx_seq_one_letter_code
_entity_poly.pdbx_strand_id
1 'polypeptide(L)'
;MSMIKKISHASHQSVFIVVAIGLVSLAIAMGVGRFSFTPLMPLMVRDGTLNPTTATEWATANYIGYLIGALAASRFRHQPILGLKIGLLGVCFTTIGMIGVSDAYALGGLILRGSAGVFSAWVMVCASGWCLPELARQGASSLGGWIYTGVGLGIAVTGVMSWLGGNQT
;
A
#
# COMPACT_ATOMS: atom_id res chain seq x y z
N MET A 1 24.54 32.27 -17.12
CA MET A 1 24.96 31.11 -16.31
C MET A 1 24.08 30.86 -15.09
N SER A 2 23.49 31.88 -14.46
CA SER A 2 22.59 31.77 -13.28
C SER A 2 21.24 31.11 -13.58
N MET A 3 20.61 31.38 -14.72
CA MET A 3 19.28 30.86 -15.08
C MET A 3 19.26 29.35 -15.36
N ILE A 4 20.30 28.83 -16.00
CA ILE A 4 20.46 27.39 -16.29
C ILE A 4 20.61 26.59 -15.00
N LYS A 5 21.34 27.15 -13.99
CA LYS A 5 21.55 26.52 -12.69
C LYS A 5 20.26 26.46 -11.85
N LYS A 6 19.39 27.50 -11.98
CA LYS A 6 18.10 27.56 -11.30
C LYS A 6 17.08 26.58 -11.87
N ILE A 7 17.10 26.37 -13.20
CA ILE A 7 16.24 25.39 -13.90
C ILE A 7 16.66 23.95 -13.50
N SER A 8 17.98 23.67 -13.42
CA SER A 8 18.49 22.38 -12.99
C SER A 8 18.09 22.03 -11.54
N HIS A 9 18.12 22.99 -10.62
CA HIS A 9 17.70 22.75 -9.23
C HIS A 9 16.18 22.53 -9.11
N ALA A 10 15.37 23.26 -9.86
CA ALA A 10 13.91 23.11 -9.84
C ALA A 10 13.47 21.76 -10.42
N SER A 11 14.13 21.27 -11.49
CA SER A 11 13.85 19.94 -12.06
C SER A 11 14.28 18.81 -11.12
N HIS A 12 15.39 18.94 -10.43
CA HIS A 12 15.85 17.92 -9.46
C HIS A 12 14.92 17.79 -8.25
N GLN A 13 14.39 18.90 -7.75
CA GLN A 13 13.42 18.88 -6.65
C GLN A 13 12.10 18.23 -7.09
N SER A 14 11.63 18.48 -8.31
CA SER A 14 10.38 17.88 -8.78
C SER A 14 10.49 16.36 -8.99
N VAL A 15 11.61 15.86 -9.53
CA VAL A 15 11.89 14.40 -9.67
C VAL A 15 11.88 13.71 -8.32
N PHE A 16 12.58 14.29 -7.34
CA PHE A 16 12.64 13.72 -6.00
C PHE A 16 11.25 13.65 -5.33
N ILE A 17 10.44 14.68 -5.52
CA ILE A 17 9.06 14.71 -4.99
C ILE A 17 8.21 13.61 -5.61
N VAL A 18 8.29 13.40 -6.93
CA VAL A 18 7.55 12.33 -7.63
C VAL A 18 7.94 10.96 -7.09
N VAL A 19 9.25 10.70 -6.95
CA VAL A 19 9.75 9.44 -6.39
C VAL A 19 9.27 9.26 -4.94
N ALA A 20 9.37 10.30 -4.11
CA ALA A 20 8.95 10.26 -2.71
C ALA A 20 7.45 9.98 -2.57
N ILE A 21 6.60 10.64 -3.36
CA ILE A 21 5.15 10.39 -3.36
C ILE A 21 4.85 8.94 -3.73
N GLY A 22 5.47 8.43 -4.80
CA GLY A 22 5.30 7.03 -5.21
C GLY A 22 5.73 6.05 -4.13
N LEU A 23 6.94 6.23 -3.59
CA LEU A 23 7.53 5.40 -2.54
C LEU A 23 6.66 5.37 -1.28
N VAL A 24 6.29 6.54 -0.75
CA VAL A 24 5.48 6.66 0.47
C VAL A 24 4.08 6.07 0.26
N SER A 25 3.45 6.35 -0.88
CA SER A 25 2.13 5.79 -1.20
C SER A 25 2.16 4.27 -1.25
N LEU A 26 3.18 3.68 -1.88
CA LEU A 26 3.32 2.23 -1.95
C LEU A 26 3.73 1.63 -0.60
N ALA A 27 4.56 2.30 0.20
CA ALA A 27 4.89 1.86 1.56
C ALA A 27 3.64 1.77 2.44
N ILE A 28 2.77 2.77 2.40
CA ILE A 28 1.52 2.79 3.17
C ILE A 28 0.56 1.71 2.66
N ALA A 29 0.24 1.71 1.36
CA ALA A 29 -0.82 0.86 0.84
C ALA A 29 -0.43 -0.62 0.78
N MET A 30 0.78 -0.91 0.33
CA MET A 30 1.25 -2.30 0.19
C MET A 30 1.93 -2.77 1.47
N GLY A 31 2.84 -1.98 2.06
CA GLY A 31 3.54 -2.36 3.27
C GLY A 31 2.60 -2.47 4.47
N VAL A 32 1.98 -1.36 4.85
CA VAL A 32 1.10 -1.33 6.03
C VAL A 32 -0.28 -1.92 5.71
N GLY A 33 -0.98 -1.42 4.69
CA GLY A 33 -2.36 -1.79 4.42
C GLY A 33 -2.56 -3.26 4.02
N ARG A 34 -1.64 -3.82 3.25
CA ARG A 34 -1.77 -5.18 2.73
C ARG A 34 -0.96 -6.20 3.50
N PHE A 35 0.34 -5.96 3.66
CA PHE A 35 1.27 -6.96 4.16
C PHE A 35 1.46 -6.97 5.68
N SER A 36 0.95 -5.97 6.44
CA SER A 36 1.01 -5.99 7.91
C SER A 36 0.29 -7.18 8.53
N PHE A 37 -0.77 -7.67 7.90
CA PHE A 37 -1.51 -8.83 8.37
C PHE A 37 -0.67 -10.12 8.35
N THR A 38 0.25 -10.26 7.40
CA THR A 38 1.06 -11.47 7.24
C THR A 38 1.91 -11.79 8.48
N PRO A 39 2.69 -10.85 9.06
CA PRO A 39 3.42 -11.12 10.30
C PRO A 39 2.53 -11.09 11.55
N LEU A 40 1.37 -10.41 11.52
CA LEU A 40 0.44 -10.38 12.65
C LEU A 40 -0.41 -11.66 12.76
N MET A 41 -0.74 -12.29 11.65
CA MET A 41 -1.60 -13.47 11.61
C MET A 41 -1.14 -14.61 12.53
N PRO A 42 0.15 -15.03 12.52
CA PRO A 42 0.61 -16.06 13.43
C PRO A 42 0.47 -15.67 14.92
N LEU A 43 0.66 -14.39 15.25
CA LEU A 43 0.49 -13.87 16.61
C LEU A 43 -0.96 -13.94 17.04
N MET A 44 -1.90 -13.52 16.20
CA MET A 44 -3.33 -13.57 16.45
C MET A 44 -3.84 -15.01 16.63
N VAL A 45 -3.31 -15.95 15.87
CA VAL A 45 -3.63 -17.38 16.01
C VAL A 45 -3.05 -17.94 17.32
N ARG A 46 -1.78 -17.62 17.62
CA ARG A 46 -1.13 -18.03 18.87
C ARG A 46 -1.90 -17.53 20.10
N ASP A 47 -2.33 -16.29 20.07
CA ASP A 47 -3.03 -15.62 21.19
C ASP A 47 -4.52 -16.03 21.27
N GLY A 48 -5.00 -16.90 20.37
CA GLY A 48 -6.37 -17.40 20.36
C GLY A 48 -7.42 -16.36 19.92
N THR A 49 -7.00 -15.20 19.40
CA THR A 49 -7.92 -14.14 18.91
C THR A 49 -8.46 -14.42 17.53
N LEU A 50 -7.80 -15.29 16.78
CA LEU A 50 -8.18 -15.65 15.42
C LEU A 50 -7.97 -17.14 15.15
N ASN A 51 -8.99 -17.80 14.61
CA ASN A 51 -8.91 -19.19 14.16
C ASN A 51 -8.06 -19.30 12.89
N PRO A 52 -7.22 -20.34 12.72
CA PRO A 52 -6.42 -20.53 11.50
C PRO A 52 -7.22 -20.54 10.20
N THR A 53 -8.44 -21.08 10.22
CA THR A 53 -9.32 -21.10 9.05
C THR A 53 -9.75 -19.68 8.68
N THR A 54 -10.27 -18.92 9.64
CA THR A 54 -10.67 -17.51 9.45
C THR A 54 -9.47 -16.65 8.99
N ALA A 55 -8.29 -16.87 9.55
CA ALA A 55 -7.06 -16.19 9.15
C ALA A 55 -6.74 -16.41 7.65
N THR A 56 -6.87 -17.65 7.20
CA THR A 56 -6.64 -18.02 5.79
C THR A 56 -7.69 -17.43 4.87
N GLU A 57 -8.97 -17.42 5.29
CA GLU A 57 -10.06 -16.80 4.53
C GLU A 57 -9.84 -15.30 4.36
N TRP A 58 -9.42 -14.59 5.41
CA TRP A 58 -9.12 -13.16 5.35
C TRP A 58 -7.94 -12.84 4.44
N ALA A 59 -6.88 -13.67 4.49
CA ALA A 59 -5.75 -13.55 3.58
C ALA A 59 -6.20 -13.75 2.12
N THR A 60 -7.00 -14.78 1.87
CA THR A 60 -7.55 -15.09 0.55
C THR A 60 -8.44 -13.96 0.03
N ALA A 61 -9.34 -13.43 0.87
CA ALA A 61 -10.20 -12.29 0.53
C ALA A 61 -9.39 -11.07 0.09
N ASN A 62 -8.25 -10.80 0.75
CA ASN A 62 -7.37 -9.71 0.36
C ASN A 62 -6.76 -9.91 -1.03
N TYR A 63 -6.35 -11.14 -1.39
CA TYR A 63 -5.83 -11.43 -2.73
C TYR A 63 -6.90 -11.33 -3.81
N ILE A 64 -8.11 -11.85 -3.56
CA ILE A 64 -9.25 -11.73 -4.47
C ILE A 64 -9.62 -10.25 -4.65
N GLY A 65 -9.71 -9.50 -3.55
CA GLY A 65 -9.97 -8.06 -3.59
C GLY A 65 -8.92 -7.30 -4.41
N TYR A 66 -7.65 -7.66 -4.25
CA TYR A 66 -6.58 -7.05 -5.03
C TYR A 66 -6.73 -7.31 -6.54
N LEU A 67 -7.06 -8.54 -6.93
CA LEU A 67 -7.31 -8.87 -8.33
C LEU A 67 -8.47 -8.04 -8.91
N ILE A 68 -9.60 -8.01 -8.20
CA ILE A 68 -10.77 -7.21 -8.58
C ILE A 68 -10.39 -5.72 -8.68
N GLY A 69 -9.67 -5.21 -7.67
CA GLY A 69 -9.21 -3.83 -7.63
C GLY A 69 -8.29 -3.48 -8.80
N ALA A 70 -7.36 -4.36 -9.15
CA ALA A 70 -6.44 -4.16 -10.26
C ALA A 70 -7.20 -4.08 -11.61
N LEU A 71 -8.18 -4.92 -11.82
CA LEU A 71 -9.05 -4.88 -13.00
C LEU A 71 -9.89 -3.60 -13.04
N ALA A 72 -10.43 -3.19 -11.88
CA ALA A 72 -11.24 -1.97 -11.75
C ALA A 72 -10.42 -0.68 -11.85
N ALA A 73 -9.10 -0.72 -11.64
CA ALA A 73 -8.22 0.45 -11.66
C ALA A 73 -8.19 1.18 -13.03
N SER A 74 -8.59 0.49 -14.10
CA SER A 74 -8.76 1.09 -15.44
C SER A 74 -9.70 2.31 -15.45
N ARG A 75 -10.65 2.39 -14.50
CA ARG A 75 -11.55 3.56 -14.32
C ARG A 75 -10.79 4.85 -14.02
N PHE A 76 -9.61 4.75 -13.41
CA PHE A 76 -8.77 5.90 -13.03
C PHE A 76 -7.72 6.27 -14.10
N ARG A 77 -7.78 5.65 -15.27
CA ARG A 77 -6.79 5.87 -16.36
C ARG A 77 -6.56 7.35 -16.67
N HIS A 78 -7.64 8.16 -16.65
CA HIS A 78 -7.57 9.60 -16.94
C HIS A 78 -7.37 10.48 -15.69
N GLN A 79 -7.52 9.92 -14.49
CA GLN A 79 -7.42 10.64 -13.22
C GLN A 79 -6.65 9.80 -12.17
N PRO A 80 -5.38 9.46 -12.42
CA PRO A 80 -4.63 8.58 -11.54
C PRO A 80 -4.45 9.17 -10.13
N ILE A 81 -4.34 10.49 -10.00
CA ILE A 81 -4.24 11.16 -8.70
C ILE A 81 -5.51 10.98 -7.87
N LEU A 82 -6.68 11.00 -8.50
CA LEU A 82 -7.96 10.74 -7.81
C LEU A 82 -8.01 9.29 -7.30
N GLY A 83 -7.66 8.33 -8.16
CA GLY A 83 -7.59 6.93 -7.77
C GLY A 83 -6.59 6.66 -6.64
N LEU A 84 -5.44 7.35 -6.67
CA LEU A 84 -4.43 7.30 -5.62
C LEU A 84 -5.00 7.80 -4.28
N LYS A 85 -5.67 8.96 -4.26
CA LYS A 85 -6.28 9.53 -3.06
C LYS A 85 -7.37 8.62 -2.47
N ILE A 86 -8.29 8.16 -3.31
CA ILE A 86 -9.37 7.25 -2.88
C ILE A 86 -8.79 5.96 -2.36
N GLY A 87 -7.79 5.40 -3.05
CA GLY A 87 -7.12 4.18 -2.62
C GLY A 87 -6.44 4.33 -1.27
N LEU A 88 -5.68 5.41 -1.04
CA LEU A 88 -5.02 5.67 0.24
C LEU A 88 -6.02 5.87 1.39
N LEU A 89 -7.09 6.62 1.16
CA LEU A 89 -8.17 6.79 2.14
C LEU A 89 -8.84 5.45 2.46
N GLY A 90 -9.14 4.66 1.43
CA GLY A 90 -9.74 3.34 1.60
C GLY A 90 -8.83 2.38 2.39
N VAL A 91 -7.53 2.38 2.12
CA VAL A 91 -6.55 1.60 2.91
C VAL A 91 -6.54 2.06 4.35
N CYS A 92 -6.55 3.36 4.61
CA CYS A 92 -6.58 3.92 5.97
C CYS A 92 -7.82 3.44 6.73
N PHE A 93 -9.01 3.60 6.15
CA PHE A 93 -10.27 3.18 6.78
C PHE A 93 -10.33 1.67 7.02
N THR A 94 -9.91 0.85 6.06
CA THR A 94 -9.92 -0.60 6.22
C THR A 94 -8.90 -1.07 7.24
N THR A 95 -7.74 -0.43 7.35
CA THR A 95 -6.72 -0.75 8.35
C THR A 95 -7.19 -0.38 9.75
N ILE A 96 -7.79 0.80 9.93
CA ILE A 96 -8.37 1.21 11.21
C ILE A 96 -9.54 0.29 11.58
N GLY A 97 -10.39 -0.06 10.62
CA GLY A 97 -11.52 -0.98 10.83
C GLY A 97 -11.11 -2.38 11.30
N MET A 98 -9.87 -2.80 11.05
CA MET A 98 -9.36 -4.08 11.55
C MET A 98 -9.01 -4.07 13.04
N ILE A 99 -8.98 -2.90 13.69
CA ILE A 99 -8.69 -2.80 15.12
C ILE A 99 -9.85 -3.43 15.91
N GLY A 100 -9.54 -4.44 16.70
CA GLY A 100 -10.54 -5.13 17.53
C GLY A 100 -11.42 -6.16 16.81
N VAL A 101 -11.16 -6.46 15.52
CA VAL A 101 -11.85 -7.54 14.82
C VAL A 101 -11.27 -8.89 15.26
N SER A 102 -12.17 -9.82 15.60
CA SER A 102 -11.87 -11.18 16.06
C SER A 102 -12.77 -12.19 15.33
N ASP A 103 -12.64 -13.46 15.64
CA ASP A 103 -13.52 -14.52 15.09
C ASP A 103 -15.01 -14.25 15.28
N ALA A 104 -15.41 -13.54 16.35
CA ALA A 104 -16.80 -13.15 16.57
C ALA A 104 -17.37 -12.25 15.43
N TYR A 105 -16.47 -11.56 14.71
CA TYR A 105 -16.82 -10.68 13.60
C TYR A 105 -16.17 -11.15 12.28
N ALA A 106 -16.05 -12.46 12.07
CA ALA A 106 -15.36 -13.07 10.93
C ALA A 106 -15.76 -12.47 9.56
N LEU A 107 -17.07 -12.26 9.34
CA LEU A 107 -17.55 -11.64 8.10
C LEU A 107 -17.10 -10.19 7.95
N GLY A 108 -17.07 -9.41 9.03
CA GLY A 108 -16.57 -8.04 9.02
C GLY A 108 -15.09 -7.98 8.63
N GLY A 109 -14.28 -8.86 9.22
CA GLY A 109 -12.87 -8.99 8.87
C GLY A 109 -12.65 -9.39 7.41
N LEU A 110 -13.44 -10.33 6.90
CA LEU A 110 -13.40 -10.76 5.50
C LEU A 110 -13.68 -9.59 4.54
N ILE A 111 -14.73 -8.80 4.81
CA ILE A 111 -15.09 -7.63 3.99
C ILE A 111 -13.99 -6.56 4.06
N LEU A 112 -13.48 -6.25 5.24
CA LEU A 112 -12.42 -5.27 5.43
C LEU A 112 -11.14 -5.68 4.71
N ARG A 113 -10.74 -6.96 4.81
CA ARG A 113 -9.54 -7.48 4.12
C ARG A 113 -9.71 -7.50 2.61
N GLY A 114 -10.87 -7.90 2.10
CA GLY A 114 -11.19 -7.83 0.67
C GLY A 114 -11.14 -6.39 0.15
N SER A 115 -11.76 -5.46 0.87
CA SER A 115 -11.75 -4.04 0.52
C SER A 115 -10.34 -3.44 0.57
N ALA A 116 -9.53 -3.79 1.58
CA ALA A 116 -8.13 -3.39 1.66
C ALA A 116 -7.33 -3.85 0.43
N GLY A 117 -7.61 -5.06 -0.06
CA GLY A 117 -7.06 -5.57 -1.32
C GLY A 117 -7.41 -4.67 -2.50
N VAL A 118 -8.69 -4.32 -2.67
CA VAL A 118 -9.16 -3.44 -3.76
C VAL A 118 -8.44 -2.09 -3.71
N PHE A 119 -8.45 -1.43 -2.56
CA PHE A 119 -7.86 -0.09 -2.42
C PHE A 119 -6.34 -0.10 -2.59
N SER A 120 -5.64 -1.11 -2.09
CA SER A 120 -4.19 -1.23 -2.29
C SER A 120 -3.83 -1.46 -3.77
N ALA A 121 -4.65 -2.19 -4.53
CA ALA A 121 -4.48 -2.33 -5.97
C ALA A 121 -4.65 -0.99 -6.71
N TRP A 122 -5.64 -0.18 -6.31
CA TRP A 122 -5.82 1.16 -6.89
C TRP A 122 -4.60 2.04 -6.62
N VAL A 123 -4.06 2.04 -5.40
CA VAL A 123 -2.84 2.79 -5.10
C VAL A 123 -1.69 2.31 -5.97
N MET A 124 -1.46 1.01 -6.08
CA MET A 124 -0.37 0.44 -6.87
C MET A 124 -0.46 0.87 -8.35
N VAL A 125 -1.64 0.67 -8.97
CA VAL A 125 -1.84 0.99 -10.39
C VAL A 125 -1.78 2.50 -10.64
N CYS A 126 -2.43 3.30 -9.78
CA CYS A 126 -2.50 4.74 -9.96
C CYS A 126 -1.17 5.43 -9.62
N ALA A 127 -0.43 5.00 -8.60
CA ALA A 127 0.90 5.51 -8.29
C ALA A 127 1.86 5.24 -9.45
N SER A 128 1.89 4.01 -9.96
CA SER A 128 2.72 3.66 -11.12
C SER A 128 2.29 4.44 -12.37
N GLY A 129 0.99 4.51 -12.62
CA GLY A 129 0.42 5.21 -13.79
C GLY A 129 0.64 6.71 -13.79
N TRP A 130 0.88 7.32 -12.62
CA TRP A 130 1.22 8.75 -12.52
C TRP A 130 2.74 8.97 -12.43
N CYS A 131 3.46 8.24 -11.56
CA CYS A 131 4.88 8.48 -11.32
C CYS A 131 5.74 8.13 -12.54
N LEU A 132 5.53 6.97 -13.18
CA LEU A 132 6.42 6.51 -14.25
C LEU A 132 6.39 7.43 -15.50
N PRO A 133 5.21 7.85 -16.03
CA PRO A 133 5.17 8.79 -17.13
C PRO A 133 5.75 10.15 -16.75
N GLU A 134 5.54 10.63 -15.53
CA GLU A 134 6.07 11.89 -15.06
C GLU A 134 7.60 11.88 -14.96
N LEU A 135 8.18 10.80 -14.43
CA LEU A 135 9.63 10.60 -14.41
C LEU A 135 10.21 10.49 -15.83
N ALA A 136 9.50 9.81 -16.74
CA ALA A 136 9.92 9.72 -18.14
C ALA A 136 9.91 11.11 -18.83
N ARG A 137 8.87 11.92 -18.59
CA ARG A 137 8.77 13.29 -19.10
C ARG A 137 9.92 14.19 -18.61
N GLN A 138 10.43 13.93 -17.40
CA GLN A 138 11.56 14.67 -16.81
C GLN A 138 12.93 14.07 -17.15
N GLY A 139 13.00 13.05 -18.02
CA GLY A 139 14.24 12.38 -18.41
C GLY A 139 14.86 11.52 -17.29
N ALA A 140 14.09 11.17 -16.25
CA ALA A 140 14.53 10.45 -15.06
C ALA A 140 13.94 9.03 -14.96
N SER A 141 13.68 8.37 -16.10
CA SER A 141 13.06 7.03 -16.16
C SER A 141 13.82 5.96 -15.34
N SER A 142 15.13 6.10 -15.20
CA SER A 142 15.98 5.21 -14.39
C SER A 142 15.60 5.20 -12.91
N LEU A 143 14.95 6.26 -12.42
CA LEU A 143 14.49 6.36 -11.02
C LEU A 143 13.12 5.72 -10.80
N GLY A 144 12.44 5.26 -11.85
CA GLY A 144 11.13 4.63 -11.74
C GLY A 144 11.09 3.39 -10.83
N GLY A 145 12.19 2.64 -10.75
CA GLY A 145 12.30 1.49 -9.86
C GLY A 145 12.27 1.85 -8.37
N TRP A 146 12.74 3.05 -8.01
CA TRP A 146 12.80 3.49 -6.61
C TRP A 146 11.43 3.62 -5.93
N ILE A 147 10.37 3.90 -6.68
CA ILE A 147 9.03 3.96 -6.10
C ILE A 147 8.61 2.63 -5.45
N TYR A 148 9.05 1.51 -6.00
CA TYR A 148 8.70 0.17 -5.51
C TYR A 148 9.49 -0.25 -4.28
N THR A 149 10.63 0.40 -3.97
CA THR A 149 11.34 0.16 -2.71
C THR A 149 10.48 0.49 -1.50
N GLY A 150 9.49 1.40 -1.66
CA GLY A 150 8.48 1.69 -0.65
C GLY A 150 7.73 0.46 -0.16
N VAL A 151 7.42 -0.49 -1.04
CA VAL A 151 6.77 -1.76 -0.66
C VAL A 151 7.65 -2.53 0.33
N GLY A 152 8.93 -2.73 -0.01
CA GLY A 152 9.88 -3.43 0.85
C GLY A 152 10.11 -2.74 2.19
N LEU A 153 10.24 -1.40 2.19
CA LEU A 153 10.36 -0.61 3.41
C LEU A 153 9.13 -0.76 4.31
N GLY A 154 7.93 -0.68 3.74
CA GLY A 154 6.69 -0.85 4.50
C GLY A 154 6.56 -2.24 5.11
N ILE A 155 6.93 -3.31 4.37
CA ILE A 155 6.96 -4.68 4.88
C ILE A 155 7.99 -4.82 6.01
N ALA A 156 9.18 -4.25 5.84
CA ALA A 156 10.22 -4.30 6.87
C ALA A 156 9.78 -3.61 8.17
N VAL A 157 9.18 -2.42 8.06
CA VAL A 157 8.67 -1.69 9.23
C VAL A 157 7.59 -2.50 9.95
N THR A 158 6.59 -3.03 9.24
CA THR A 158 5.53 -3.83 9.86
C THR A 158 6.04 -5.15 10.44
N GLY A 159 7.02 -5.78 9.81
CA GLY A 159 7.68 -6.97 10.33
C GLY A 159 8.41 -6.72 11.65
N VAL A 160 9.20 -5.63 11.72
CA VAL A 160 9.90 -5.22 12.96
C VAL A 160 8.90 -4.88 14.05
N MET A 161 7.85 -4.12 13.75
CA MET A 161 6.81 -3.78 14.74
C MET A 161 6.10 -5.02 15.28
N SER A 162 5.78 -5.98 14.41
CA SER A 162 5.16 -7.25 14.84
C SER A 162 6.09 -8.09 15.71
N TRP A 163 7.39 -8.11 15.38
CA TRP A 163 8.38 -8.83 16.18
C TRP A 163 8.56 -8.20 17.58
N LEU A 164 8.63 -6.87 17.65
CA LEU A 164 8.72 -6.15 18.92
C LEU A 164 7.45 -6.36 19.78
N GLY A 165 6.26 -6.27 19.18
CA GLY A 165 4.99 -6.52 19.88
C GLY A 165 4.83 -7.98 20.33
N GLY A 166 5.23 -8.93 19.51
CA GLY A 166 5.13 -10.37 19.82
C GLY A 166 6.09 -10.86 20.91
N ASN A 167 7.13 -10.12 21.23
CA ASN A 167 8.07 -10.44 22.30
C ASN A 167 7.64 -9.91 23.68
N GLN A 168 6.57 -9.14 23.75
CA GLN A 168 6.09 -8.55 25.01
C GLN A 168 4.93 -9.34 25.64
N THR A 169 4.47 -10.39 25.00
CA THR A 169 3.44 -11.34 25.47
C THR A 169 4.02 -12.74 25.57
#